data_4b83f635f97d661474ee8e51ed0e204c
#
_entry.id   4b83f635f97d661474ee8e51ed0e204c
#
_cell.length_a   1.000
_cell.length_b   1.000
_cell.length_c   1.000
_cell.angle_alpha   90.00
_cell.angle_beta   90.00
_cell.angle_gamma   90.00
#
_symmetry.space_group_name_H-M   'P 1'
#
loop_
_entity.id
_entity.type
_entity.pdbx_description
1 polymer ?
#
loop_
_entity_poly.entity_id
_entity_poly.type
_entity_poly.pdbx_seq_one_letter_code
_entity_poly.pdbx_strand_id
1 'polypeptide(L)'
;MEIPGVRIERCNSFGILEGMLEHLPDGADVFVCSYAVTDAWLRRLQALRMSGRIRRVGFLLDFDVMARHRGLLMQLHSVSDEVYLAQTHAKMIIARSQGRCIAAVMSANATQNYRTEVYYVTDRPIETASLGQQLRDILAAAARQHRPGGEAQTA
;
A
#
# COMPACT_ATOMS: atom_id res chain seq x y z
N MET A 1 -5.62 -13.59 11.33
CA MET A 1 -4.37 -12.89 11.77
C MET A 1 -4.58 -12.33 13.17
N GLU A 2 -3.62 -12.46 14.08
CA GLU A 2 -3.68 -11.86 15.42
C GLU A 2 -3.10 -10.44 15.37
N ILE A 3 -3.81 -9.45 15.91
CA ILE A 3 -3.42 -8.03 15.91
C ILE A 3 -3.57 -7.50 17.36
N PRO A 4 -2.55 -6.82 17.92
CA PRO A 4 -1.23 -6.61 17.35
C PRO A 4 -0.31 -7.84 17.47
N GLY A 5 0.67 -7.95 16.60
CA GLY A 5 1.65 -9.04 16.70
C GLY A 5 2.81 -8.98 15.71
N VAL A 6 3.93 -9.57 16.13
CA VAL A 6 5.09 -9.84 15.26
C VAL A 6 4.97 -11.26 14.72
N ARG A 7 5.25 -11.45 13.45
CA ARG A 7 5.24 -12.75 12.80
C ARG A 7 6.49 -12.97 11.96
N ILE A 8 6.94 -14.21 11.91
CA ILE A 8 7.95 -14.69 10.95
C ILE A 8 7.34 -15.93 10.32
N GLU A 9 6.92 -15.82 9.07
CA GLU A 9 6.27 -16.92 8.37
C GLU A 9 6.48 -16.84 6.86
N ARG A 10 6.17 -17.93 6.17
CA ARG A 10 6.20 -17.95 4.71
C ARG A 10 4.93 -17.32 4.14
N CYS A 11 5.06 -16.08 3.70
CA CYS A 11 3.94 -15.28 3.18
C CYS A 11 4.39 -14.36 2.04
N ASN A 12 3.46 -13.57 1.53
CA ASN A 12 3.73 -12.40 0.72
C ASN A 12 2.92 -11.20 1.24
N SER A 13 3.26 -10.00 0.81
CA SER A 13 2.60 -8.78 1.26
C SER A 13 1.10 -8.73 0.93
N PHE A 14 0.65 -9.43 -0.12
CA PHE A 14 -0.78 -9.46 -0.45
C PHE A 14 -1.58 -10.27 0.57
N GLY A 15 -1.06 -11.41 1.03
CA GLY A 15 -1.68 -12.18 2.10
C GLY A 15 -1.75 -11.39 3.42
N ILE A 16 -0.73 -10.57 3.70
CA ILE A 16 -0.75 -9.64 4.85
C ILE A 16 -1.89 -8.63 4.68
N LEU A 17 -2.03 -8.00 3.49
CA LEU A 17 -3.13 -7.08 3.20
C LEU A 17 -4.50 -7.74 3.35
N GLU A 18 -4.69 -8.93 2.78
CA GLU A 18 -5.96 -9.67 2.92
C GLU A 18 -6.29 -9.92 4.39
N GLY A 19 -5.32 -10.41 5.17
CA GLY A 19 -5.49 -10.62 6.61
C GLY A 19 -5.83 -9.33 7.38
N MET A 20 -5.26 -8.18 7.03
CA MET A 20 -5.63 -6.88 7.61
C MET A 20 -7.08 -6.52 7.26
N LEU A 21 -7.45 -6.72 6.00
CA LEU A 21 -8.81 -6.40 5.54
C LEU A 21 -9.88 -7.26 6.23
N GLU A 22 -9.62 -8.51 6.60
CA GLU A 22 -10.57 -9.34 7.37
C GLU A 22 -11.01 -8.70 8.69
N HIS A 23 -10.18 -7.81 9.26
CA HIS A 23 -10.46 -7.08 10.50
C HIS A 23 -11.09 -5.70 10.29
N LEU A 24 -11.33 -5.30 9.03
CA LEU A 24 -11.92 -4.00 8.69
C LEU A 24 -13.26 -4.19 7.95
N PRO A 25 -14.21 -3.27 8.12
CA PRO A 25 -15.38 -3.19 7.26
C PRO A 25 -15.00 -2.95 5.79
N ASP A 26 -15.90 -3.30 4.86
CA ASP A 26 -15.73 -3.02 3.43
C ASP A 26 -15.57 -1.53 3.13
N GLY A 27 -15.01 -1.22 1.98
CA GLY A 27 -14.73 0.14 1.56
C GLY A 27 -13.49 0.73 2.24
N ALA A 28 -12.47 -0.08 2.50
CA ALA A 28 -11.23 0.39 3.11
C ALA A 28 -10.44 1.33 2.18
N ASP A 29 -9.83 2.35 2.76
CA ASP A 29 -8.78 3.14 2.13
C ASP A 29 -7.43 2.49 2.47
N VAL A 30 -6.66 2.15 1.44
CA VAL A 30 -5.37 1.43 1.58
C VAL A 30 -4.24 2.29 1.03
N PHE A 31 -3.15 2.39 1.78
CA PHE A 31 -1.92 3.00 1.33
C PHE A 31 -0.76 2.00 1.42
N VAL A 32 0.00 1.86 0.34
CA VAL A 32 1.07 0.88 0.19
C VAL A 32 2.40 1.59 -0.05
N CYS A 33 3.37 1.38 0.85
CA CYS A 33 4.76 1.72 0.61
C CYS A 33 5.50 0.45 0.19
N SER A 34 6.25 0.51 -0.90
CA SER A 34 7.04 -0.63 -1.34
C SER A 34 8.22 -0.18 -2.21
N TYR A 35 9.33 -0.92 -2.11
CA TYR A 35 10.46 -0.75 -3.03
C TYR A 35 10.09 -1.19 -4.45
N ALA A 36 9.32 -2.28 -4.59
CA ALA A 36 8.89 -2.81 -5.87
C ALA A 36 7.44 -3.29 -5.82
N VAL A 37 6.77 -3.26 -6.97
CA VAL A 37 5.42 -3.80 -7.17
C VAL A 37 5.41 -4.66 -8.44
N THR A 38 4.52 -5.66 -8.51
CA THR A 38 4.35 -6.52 -9.69
C THR A 38 2.95 -6.39 -10.29
N ASP A 39 2.84 -6.63 -11.60
CA ASP A 39 1.56 -6.69 -12.32
C ASP A 39 0.55 -7.65 -11.65
N ALA A 40 0.99 -8.82 -11.25
CA ALA A 40 0.13 -9.81 -10.59
C ALA A 40 -0.42 -9.29 -9.24
N TRP A 41 0.37 -8.52 -8.49
CA TRP A 41 -0.07 -7.88 -7.25
C TRP A 41 -1.13 -6.80 -7.53
N LEU A 42 -0.92 -5.97 -8.56
CA LEU A 42 -1.85 -4.93 -8.98
C LEU A 42 -3.19 -5.51 -9.47
N ARG A 43 -3.18 -6.60 -10.22
CA ARG A 43 -4.43 -7.27 -10.67
C ARG A 43 -5.27 -7.77 -9.50
N ARG A 44 -4.66 -8.36 -8.48
CA ARG A 44 -5.39 -8.78 -7.28
C ARG A 44 -5.96 -7.57 -6.53
N LEU A 45 -5.20 -6.48 -6.42
CA LEU A 45 -5.66 -5.24 -5.82
C LEU A 45 -6.87 -4.67 -6.58
N GLN A 46 -6.84 -4.69 -7.90
CA GLN A 46 -7.96 -4.28 -8.74
C GLN A 46 -9.22 -5.11 -8.46
N ALA A 47 -9.08 -6.43 -8.29
CA ALA A 47 -10.21 -7.29 -7.93
C ALA A 47 -10.84 -6.89 -6.58
N LEU A 48 -10.03 -6.56 -5.57
CA LEU A 48 -10.52 -6.04 -4.29
C LEU A 48 -11.22 -4.69 -4.42
N ARG A 49 -10.79 -3.83 -5.34
CA ARG A 49 -11.50 -2.58 -5.65
C ARG A 49 -12.84 -2.83 -6.33
N MET A 50 -12.86 -3.69 -7.33
CA MET A 50 -14.09 -4.02 -8.08
C MET A 50 -15.14 -4.69 -7.20
N SER A 51 -14.74 -5.47 -6.21
CA SER A 51 -15.66 -6.07 -5.23
C SER A 51 -16.15 -5.09 -4.16
N GLY A 52 -15.65 -3.84 -4.13
CA GLY A 52 -15.99 -2.86 -3.10
C GLY A 52 -15.26 -3.08 -1.77
N ARG A 53 -14.38 -4.08 -1.68
CA ARG A 53 -13.60 -4.35 -0.47
C ARG A 53 -12.63 -3.21 -0.16
N ILE A 54 -12.06 -2.60 -1.21
CA ILE A 54 -11.21 -1.42 -1.14
C ILE A 54 -11.86 -0.27 -1.92
N ARG A 55 -11.99 0.90 -1.30
CA ARG A 55 -12.54 2.11 -1.90
C ARG A 55 -11.45 2.96 -2.56
N ARG A 56 -10.35 3.22 -1.85
CA ARG A 56 -9.26 4.06 -2.32
C ARG A 56 -7.91 3.37 -2.14
N VAL A 57 -7.01 3.64 -3.07
CA VAL A 57 -5.64 3.12 -3.03
C VAL A 57 -4.64 4.23 -3.32
N GLY A 58 -3.64 4.37 -2.45
CA GLY A 58 -2.46 5.20 -2.66
C GLY A 58 -1.18 4.37 -2.63
N PHE A 59 -0.16 4.84 -3.35
CA PHE A 59 1.17 4.23 -3.35
C PHE A 59 2.27 5.23 -3.09
N LEU A 60 3.30 4.78 -2.36
CA LEU A 60 4.64 5.35 -2.35
C LEU A 60 5.60 4.26 -2.83
N LEU A 61 6.27 4.49 -3.95
CA LEU A 61 7.17 3.52 -4.58
C LEU A 61 8.55 4.12 -4.80
N ASP A 62 9.54 3.23 -4.94
CA ASP A 62 10.90 3.65 -5.23
C ASP A 62 11.01 4.22 -6.65
N PHE A 63 11.62 5.40 -6.75
CA PHE A 63 11.77 6.14 -8.00
C PHE A 63 12.62 5.38 -9.03
N ASP A 64 13.75 4.81 -8.61
CA ASP A 64 14.68 4.14 -9.53
C ASP A 64 14.11 2.85 -10.09
N VAL A 65 13.31 2.13 -9.29
CA VAL A 65 12.62 0.92 -9.74
C VAL A 65 11.54 1.27 -10.75
N MET A 66 10.73 2.29 -10.48
CA MET A 66 9.64 2.68 -11.37
C MET A 66 10.11 3.31 -12.68
N ALA A 67 11.24 4.02 -12.67
CA ALA A 67 11.85 4.57 -13.90
C ALA A 67 12.22 3.49 -14.92
N ARG A 68 12.55 2.28 -14.47
CA ARG A 68 12.87 1.13 -15.33
C ARG A 68 11.63 0.37 -15.83
N HIS A 69 10.45 0.63 -15.28
CA HIS A 69 9.21 -0.13 -15.54
C HIS A 69 8.03 0.77 -15.94
N ARG A 70 8.20 1.58 -16.99
CA ARG A 70 7.18 2.56 -17.44
C ARG A 70 5.79 1.95 -17.72
N GLY A 71 5.72 0.74 -18.26
CA GLY A 71 4.44 0.05 -18.49
C GLY A 71 3.70 -0.27 -17.20
N LEU A 72 4.43 -0.58 -16.15
CA LEU A 72 3.88 -0.84 -14.83
C LEU A 72 3.33 0.44 -14.19
N LEU A 73 3.94 1.61 -14.45
CA LEU A 73 3.45 2.89 -13.95
C LEU A 73 2.05 3.23 -14.52
N MET A 74 1.81 2.96 -15.80
CA MET A 74 0.48 3.16 -16.42
C MET A 74 -0.58 2.25 -15.76
N GLN A 75 -0.24 0.98 -15.54
CA GLN A 75 -1.13 0.05 -14.87
C GLN A 75 -1.39 0.46 -13.42
N LEU A 76 -0.36 0.92 -12.71
CA LEU A 76 -0.49 1.44 -11.35
C LEU A 76 -1.51 2.59 -11.30
N HIS A 77 -1.43 3.55 -12.23
CA HIS A 77 -2.39 4.64 -12.34
C HIS A 77 -3.83 4.18 -12.65
N SER A 78 -4.01 3.03 -13.29
CA SER A 78 -5.35 2.50 -13.57
C SER A 78 -6.01 1.91 -12.31
N VAL A 79 -5.24 1.45 -11.34
CA VAL A 79 -5.73 0.78 -10.13
C VAL A 79 -5.63 1.63 -8.86
N SER A 80 -4.99 2.80 -8.91
CA SER A 80 -4.77 3.67 -7.75
C SER A 80 -5.34 5.08 -7.95
N ASP A 81 -5.62 5.74 -6.84
CA ASP A 81 -6.10 7.12 -6.79
C ASP A 81 -4.94 8.12 -6.74
N GLU A 82 -3.83 7.71 -6.13
CA GLU A 82 -2.64 8.54 -6.00
C GLU A 82 -1.37 7.69 -6.01
N VAL A 83 -0.32 8.22 -6.64
CA VAL A 83 1.01 7.59 -6.71
C VAL A 83 2.06 8.64 -6.41
N TYR A 84 2.93 8.32 -5.49
CA TYR A 84 4.10 9.12 -5.13
C TYR A 84 5.37 8.33 -5.41
N LEU A 85 6.42 9.02 -5.84
CA LEU A 85 7.74 8.43 -6.04
C LEU A 85 8.76 9.12 -5.14
N ALA A 86 9.58 8.32 -4.47
CA ALA A 86 10.71 8.80 -3.67
C ALA A 86 11.80 7.74 -3.65
N GLN A 87 12.99 8.10 -3.20
CA GLN A 87 13.99 7.09 -2.83
C GLN A 87 13.55 6.43 -1.54
N THR A 88 13.02 5.20 -1.62
CA THR A 88 12.51 4.50 -0.46
C THR A 88 12.76 2.99 -0.53
N HIS A 89 13.10 2.42 0.60
CA HIS A 89 13.14 0.96 0.79
C HIS A 89 12.10 0.50 1.82
N ALA A 90 11.22 1.41 2.25
CA ALA A 90 10.15 1.11 3.19
C ALA A 90 9.15 0.12 2.58
N LYS A 91 8.65 -0.79 3.41
CA LYS A 91 7.61 -1.73 3.08
C LYS A 91 6.56 -1.67 4.18
N MET A 92 5.44 -1.05 3.86
CA MET A 92 4.37 -0.80 4.82
C MET A 92 3.02 -0.78 4.13
N ILE A 93 2.00 -1.25 4.81
CA ILE A 93 0.60 -1.09 4.41
C ILE A 93 -0.16 -0.42 5.54
N ILE A 94 -0.94 0.61 5.23
CA ILE A 94 -1.92 1.19 6.14
C ILE A 94 -3.29 1.03 5.51
N ALA A 95 -4.23 0.45 6.26
CA ALA A 95 -5.62 0.28 5.84
C ALA A 95 -6.56 0.91 6.86
N ARG A 96 -7.57 1.66 6.37
CA ARG A 96 -8.54 2.36 7.21
C ARG A 96 -9.95 2.15 6.70
N SER A 97 -10.89 1.90 7.61
CA SER A 97 -12.31 1.87 7.30
C SER A 97 -13.12 2.21 8.56
N GLN A 98 -14.14 3.06 8.42
CA GLN A 98 -15.11 3.41 9.47
C GLN A 98 -14.47 3.73 10.84
N GLY A 99 -13.42 4.55 10.84
CA GLY A 99 -12.71 4.98 12.05
C GLY A 99 -11.68 3.98 12.60
N ARG A 100 -11.62 2.76 12.08
CA ARG A 100 -10.58 1.78 12.40
C ARG A 100 -9.37 1.94 11.48
N CYS A 101 -8.19 1.70 12.03
CA CYS A 101 -6.94 1.76 11.28
C CYS A 101 -6.07 0.56 11.67
N ILE A 102 -5.53 -0.12 10.67
CA ILE A 102 -4.55 -1.19 10.85
C ILE A 102 -3.32 -0.84 10.02
N ALA A 103 -2.14 -1.03 10.57
CA ALA A 103 -0.87 -0.82 9.87
C ALA A 103 0.00 -2.06 9.96
N ALA A 104 0.71 -2.38 8.89
CA ALA A 104 1.72 -3.42 8.84
C ALA A 104 3.05 -2.85 8.35
N VAL A 105 4.14 -3.12 9.06
CA VAL A 105 5.52 -2.89 8.63
C VAL A 105 6.14 -4.26 8.38
N MET A 106 6.79 -4.44 7.22
CA MET A 106 7.20 -5.77 6.78
C MET A 106 8.52 -5.77 6.01
N SER A 107 9.12 -6.94 5.83
CA SER A 107 10.24 -7.14 4.92
C SER A 107 9.78 -7.36 3.46
N ALA A 108 8.54 -7.80 3.24
CA ALA A 108 7.99 -8.13 1.94
C ALA A 108 7.69 -6.91 1.05
N ASN A 109 8.10 -6.96 -0.21
CA ASN A 109 7.66 -6.01 -1.24
C ASN A 109 6.24 -6.33 -1.74
N ALA A 110 5.62 -5.38 -2.44
CA ALA A 110 4.34 -5.56 -3.14
C ALA A 110 4.50 -6.49 -4.38
N THR A 111 4.92 -7.73 -4.12
CA THR A 111 5.17 -8.77 -5.12
C THR A 111 4.45 -10.05 -4.75
N GLN A 112 4.33 -10.99 -5.71
CA GLN A 112 3.70 -12.29 -5.48
C GLN A 112 4.66 -13.36 -4.90
N ASN A 113 5.90 -12.99 -4.63
CA ASN A 113 6.89 -13.94 -4.13
C ASN A 113 6.58 -14.37 -2.71
N TYR A 114 6.39 -15.69 -2.52
CA TYR A 114 6.30 -16.31 -1.21
C TYR A 114 7.69 -16.58 -0.67
N ARG A 115 8.05 -15.90 0.41
CA ARG A 115 9.32 -16.07 1.13
C ARG A 115 9.06 -16.13 2.64
N THR A 116 10.08 -16.49 3.39
CA THR A 116 10.05 -16.25 4.84
C THR A 116 10.21 -14.75 5.05
N GLU A 117 9.16 -14.13 5.55
CA GLU A 117 9.09 -12.69 5.79
C GLU A 117 8.88 -12.42 7.27
N VAL A 118 9.38 -11.30 7.74
CA VAL A 118 9.05 -10.77 9.06
C VAL A 118 8.13 -9.57 8.90
N TYR A 119 7.09 -9.51 9.71
CA TYR A 119 6.20 -8.35 9.72
C TYR A 119 5.64 -8.10 11.13
N TYR A 120 5.30 -6.85 11.38
CA TYR A 120 4.57 -6.40 12.55
C TYR A 120 3.25 -5.77 12.09
N VAL A 121 2.14 -6.22 12.65
CA VAL A 121 0.81 -5.66 12.39
C VAL A 121 0.26 -5.06 13.69
N THR A 122 -0.33 -3.88 13.59
CA THR A 122 -0.92 -3.19 14.74
C THR A 122 -2.21 -2.45 14.37
N ASP A 123 -3.17 -2.45 15.30
CA ASP A 123 -4.37 -1.61 15.30
C ASP A 123 -4.38 -0.60 16.46
N ARG A 124 -3.29 -0.52 17.22
CA ARG A 124 -3.15 0.42 18.33
C ARG A 124 -3.18 1.87 17.83
N PRO A 125 -4.08 2.72 18.35
CA PRO A 125 -4.26 4.08 17.83
C PRO A 125 -2.98 4.93 17.84
N ILE A 126 -2.16 4.83 18.87
CA ILE A 126 -0.91 5.59 18.99
C ILE A 126 0.08 5.17 17.90
N GLU A 127 0.23 3.86 17.66
CA GLU A 127 1.18 3.32 16.69
C GLU A 127 0.73 3.63 15.26
N THR A 128 -0.54 3.40 14.94
CA THR A 128 -1.11 3.69 13.62
C THR A 128 -1.11 5.18 13.30
N ALA A 129 -1.35 6.05 14.30
CA ALA A 129 -1.27 7.50 14.15
C ALA A 129 0.18 7.95 13.90
N SER A 130 1.15 7.38 14.63
CA SER A 130 2.57 7.67 14.45
C SER A 130 3.06 7.27 13.05
N LEU A 131 2.76 6.05 12.60
CA LEU A 131 3.10 5.58 11.25
C LEU A 131 2.43 6.44 10.17
N GLY A 132 1.17 6.80 10.37
CA GLY A 132 0.43 7.67 9.46
C GLY A 132 1.02 9.09 9.38
N GLN A 133 1.55 9.64 10.48
CA GLN A 133 2.22 10.96 10.47
C GLN A 133 3.55 10.87 9.73
N GLN A 134 4.40 9.90 10.05
CA GLN A 134 5.66 9.68 9.36
C GLN A 134 5.47 9.51 7.84
N LEU A 135 4.43 8.76 7.44
CA LEU A 135 4.08 8.64 6.03
C LEU A 135 3.72 9.99 5.41
N ARG A 136 2.87 10.80 6.05
CA ARG A 136 2.52 12.15 5.54
C ARG A 136 3.75 13.04 5.35
N ASP A 137 4.69 12.99 6.28
CA ASP A 137 5.93 13.77 6.19
C ASP A 137 6.78 13.35 4.98
N ILE A 138 6.86 12.04 4.71
CA ILE A 138 7.54 11.51 3.53
C ILE A 138 6.80 11.92 2.25
N LEU A 139 5.46 11.81 2.22
CA LEU A 139 4.66 12.17 1.05
C LEU A 139 4.73 13.66 0.73
N ALA A 140 4.87 14.52 1.75
CA ALA A 140 5.05 15.97 1.55
C ALA A 140 6.34 16.30 0.79
N ALA A 141 7.38 15.46 0.94
CA ALA A 141 8.65 15.60 0.25
C ALA A 141 8.75 14.81 -1.07
N ALA A 142 7.84 13.85 -1.29
CA ALA A 142 7.86 12.98 -2.46
C ALA A 142 7.26 13.64 -3.70
N ALA A 143 7.75 13.27 -4.89
CA ALA A 143 7.17 13.70 -6.14
C ALA A 143 5.83 12.99 -6.41
N ARG A 144 4.74 13.77 -6.54
CA ARG A 144 3.44 13.21 -6.94
C ARG A 144 3.41 13.01 -8.45
N GLN A 145 3.07 11.81 -8.87
CA GLN A 145 2.90 11.46 -10.28
C GLN A 145 1.47 11.79 -10.73
N HIS A 146 1.34 12.55 -11.83
CA HIS A 146 0.04 12.85 -12.43
C HIS A 146 -0.37 11.73 -13.38
N ARG A 147 -1.67 11.41 -13.39
CA ARG A 147 -2.23 10.47 -14.38
C ARG A 147 -2.08 11.08 -15.79
N PRO A 148 -1.56 10.32 -16.78
CA PRO A 148 -1.59 10.80 -18.16
C PRO A 148 -3.06 10.96 -18.59
N GLY A 149 -3.47 12.18 -18.97
CA GLY A 149 -4.83 12.50 -19.43
C GLY A 149 -5.80 13.02 -18.38
N GLY A 150 -5.39 13.25 -17.15
CA GLY A 150 -6.20 13.95 -16.15
C GLY A 150 -6.02 15.45 -16.28
N GLU A 151 -7.02 16.18 -16.75
CA GLU A 151 -7.09 17.64 -16.61
C GLU A 151 -6.96 18.02 -15.14
N ALA A 152 -6.14 19.01 -14.86
CA ALA A 152 -6.04 19.61 -13.54
C ALA A 152 -7.44 20.08 -13.13
N GLN A 153 -8.08 19.40 -12.17
CA GLN A 153 -9.20 19.99 -11.46
C GLN A 153 -8.63 21.12 -10.61
N THR A 154 -8.63 22.32 -11.21
CA THR A 154 -8.52 23.59 -10.51
C THR A 154 -9.79 23.81 -9.72
N ALA A 155 -9.69 23.81 -8.42
CA ALA A 155 -10.54 24.58 -7.52
C ALA A 155 -9.84 24.71 -6.17
#